data_d387aeced28715721ddfc9ffe520b580
#
_entry.id   d387aeced28715721ddfc9ffe520b580
#
_cell.length_a   1.000
_cell.length_b   1.000
_cell.length_c   1.000
_cell.angle_alpha   90.00
_cell.angle_beta   90.00
_cell.angle_gamma   90.00
#
_symmetry.space_group_name_H-M   'P 1'
#
loop_
_entity.id
_entity.type
_entity.pdbx_description
1 polymer ?
#
loop_
_entity_poly.entity_id
_entity_poly.type
_entity_poly.pdbx_seq_one_letter_code
_entity_poly.pdbx_strand_id
1 'polypeptide(L)'
;MVACVLCIFLGVWAAGQYVAYALAYQPQLGAPWFQIAGHGIYAPWSYFPWLWDYNAYAPDIFTRAIYIVAVFAALGFVAMVAVAIFRTRAQETVLTHGSARWAEARKSRSLACWARPAWYSA
;
A
#
# COMPACT_ATOMS: atom_id res chain seq x y z
N MET A 1 3.56 2.02 1.69
CA MET A 1 2.53 1.79 2.71
C MET A 1 1.18 2.41 2.34
N VAL A 2 1.11 3.66 1.91
CA VAL A 2 -0.15 4.34 1.53
C VAL A 2 -0.95 3.57 0.47
N ALA A 3 -0.29 3.05 -0.57
CA ALA A 3 -0.95 2.27 -1.63
C ALA A 3 -1.64 1.00 -1.10
N CYS A 4 -1.03 0.28 -0.16
CA CYS A 4 -1.62 -0.91 0.45
C CYS A 4 -2.88 -0.56 1.26
N VAL A 5 -2.81 0.50 2.06
CA VAL A 5 -3.95 0.99 2.85
C VAL A 5 -5.11 1.41 1.94
N LEU A 6 -4.81 2.12 0.84
CA LEU A 6 -5.81 2.51 -0.15
C LEU A 6 -6.46 1.31 -0.83
N CYS A 7 -5.67 0.27 -1.19
CA CYS A 7 -6.22 -0.95 -1.78
C CYS A 7 -7.16 -1.68 -0.82
N ILE A 8 -6.78 -1.81 0.45
CA ILE A 8 -7.63 -2.43 1.47
C ILE A 8 -8.93 -1.62 1.66
N PHE A 9 -8.81 -0.30 1.74
CA PHE A 9 -9.97 0.58 1.90
C PHE A 9 -10.94 0.47 0.72
N LEU A 10 -10.42 0.45 -0.52
CA LEU A 10 -11.23 0.22 -1.72
C LEU A 10 -11.85 -1.18 -1.73
N GLY A 11 -11.13 -2.18 -1.25
CA GLY A 11 -11.64 -3.55 -1.13
C GLY A 11 -12.82 -3.64 -0.16
N VAL A 12 -12.72 -3.02 1.01
CA VAL A 12 -13.81 -2.95 1.99
C VAL A 12 -15.01 -2.17 1.42
N TRP A 13 -14.75 -1.07 0.74
CA TRP A 13 -15.82 -0.31 0.09
C TRP A 13 -16.53 -1.09 -1.00
N ALA A 14 -15.78 -1.76 -1.90
CA ALA A 14 -16.33 -2.61 -2.95
C ALA A 14 -17.15 -3.78 -2.37
N ALA A 15 -16.67 -4.40 -1.30
CA ALA A 15 -17.39 -5.46 -0.59
C ALA A 15 -18.71 -4.94 -0.01
N GLY A 16 -18.71 -3.75 0.59
CA GLY A 16 -19.92 -3.10 1.09
C GLY A 16 -20.94 -2.84 -0.03
N GLN A 17 -20.49 -2.33 -1.19
CA GLN A 17 -21.37 -2.13 -2.35
C GLN A 17 -21.94 -3.44 -2.90
N TYR A 18 -21.12 -4.50 -2.93
CA TYR A 18 -21.57 -5.83 -3.33
C TYR A 18 -22.65 -6.37 -2.39
N VAL A 19 -22.46 -6.26 -1.07
CA VAL A 19 -23.45 -6.68 -0.07
C VAL A 19 -24.76 -5.89 -0.23
N ALA A 20 -24.67 -4.55 -0.40
CA ALA A 20 -25.84 -3.71 -0.62
C ALA A 20 -26.61 -4.11 -1.88
N TYR A 21 -25.90 -4.39 -2.97
CA TYR A 21 -26.50 -4.88 -4.21
C TYR A 21 -27.15 -6.27 -4.03
N ALA A 22 -26.45 -7.22 -3.40
CA ALA A 22 -26.94 -8.57 -3.20
C ALA A 22 -28.16 -8.65 -2.26
N LEU A 23 -28.26 -7.70 -1.32
CA LEU A 23 -29.44 -7.53 -0.45
C LEU A 23 -30.51 -6.61 -1.04
N ALA A 24 -30.42 -6.29 -2.35
CA ALA A 24 -31.39 -5.48 -3.08
C ALA A 24 -31.68 -4.11 -2.41
N TYR A 25 -30.68 -3.47 -1.82
CA TYR A 25 -30.79 -2.14 -1.18
C TYR A 25 -31.91 -2.03 -0.14
N GLN A 26 -32.06 -3.06 0.68
CA GLN A 26 -33.12 -3.10 1.69
C GLN A 26 -33.04 -1.91 2.66
N PRO A 27 -34.20 -1.37 3.10
CA PRO A 27 -34.22 -0.21 4.01
C PRO A 27 -33.54 -0.47 5.37
N GLN A 28 -33.36 -1.74 5.73
CA GLN A 28 -32.66 -2.17 6.94
C GLN A 28 -31.14 -1.88 6.91
N LEU A 29 -30.57 -1.68 5.70
CA LEU A 29 -29.16 -1.28 5.55
C LEU A 29 -28.90 0.17 5.96
N GLY A 30 -29.92 0.93 6.25
CA GLY A 30 -29.85 2.34 6.61
C GLY A 30 -29.87 3.29 5.42
N ALA A 31 -29.72 4.59 5.68
CA ALA A 31 -29.70 5.60 4.65
C ALA A 31 -28.38 5.55 3.86
N PRO A 32 -28.41 5.53 2.52
CA PRO A 32 -27.22 5.62 1.70
C PRO A 32 -26.58 7.00 1.86
N TRP A 33 -25.25 7.05 1.75
CA TRP A 33 -24.52 8.30 1.84
C TRP A 33 -24.88 9.27 0.70
N PHE A 34 -25.00 8.73 -0.49
CA PHE A 34 -25.55 9.43 -1.66
C PHE A 34 -26.10 8.41 -2.68
N GLN A 35 -26.90 8.90 -3.61
CA GLN A 35 -27.52 8.08 -4.65
C GLN A 35 -27.00 8.50 -6.03
N ILE A 36 -26.55 7.53 -6.83
CA ILE A 36 -26.16 7.73 -8.22
C ILE A 36 -27.02 6.81 -9.09
N ALA A 37 -27.72 7.37 -10.03
CA ALA A 37 -28.57 6.64 -10.99
C ALA A 37 -29.57 5.66 -10.32
N GLY A 38 -30.13 6.04 -9.17
CA GLY A 38 -31.07 5.21 -8.41
C GLY A 38 -30.44 4.13 -7.55
N HIS A 39 -29.11 4.02 -7.50
CA HIS A 39 -28.39 3.12 -6.64
C HIS A 39 -27.82 3.85 -5.42
N GLY A 40 -28.11 3.36 -4.23
CA GLY A 40 -27.57 3.90 -2.99
C GLY A 40 -26.11 3.53 -2.83
N ILE A 41 -25.23 4.52 -2.66
CA ILE A 41 -23.83 4.30 -2.34
C ILE A 41 -23.64 4.46 -0.84
N TYR A 42 -23.14 3.40 -0.21
CA TYR A 42 -22.91 3.35 1.23
C TYR A 42 -21.47 3.69 1.56
N ALA A 43 -21.27 4.22 2.75
CA ALA A 43 -19.94 4.51 3.26
C ALA A 43 -19.13 3.22 3.51
N PRO A 44 -17.81 3.22 3.34
CA PRO A 44 -16.98 2.01 3.48
C PRO A 44 -17.02 1.41 4.91
N TRP A 45 -17.24 2.23 5.92
CA TRP A 45 -17.38 1.75 7.30
C TRP A 45 -18.71 1.07 7.60
N SER A 46 -19.74 1.23 6.77
CA SER A 46 -21.04 0.57 6.95
C SER A 46 -20.96 -0.96 6.79
N TYR A 47 -19.93 -1.45 6.10
CA TYR A 47 -19.70 -2.89 5.92
C TYR A 47 -19.49 -3.64 7.26
N PHE A 48 -18.80 -3.01 8.23
CA PHE A 48 -18.47 -3.67 9.50
C PHE A 48 -19.69 -4.00 10.37
N PRO A 49 -20.61 -3.05 10.66
CA PRO A 49 -21.83 -3.39 11.39
C PRO A 49 -22.70 -4.42 10.62
N TRP A 50 -22.78 -4.32 9.30
CA TRP A 50 -23.53 -5.30 8.52
C TRP A 50 -22.93 -6.71 8.60
N LEU A 51 -21.62 -6.81 8.60
CA LEU A 51 -20.94 -8.10 8.78
C LEU A 51 -21.30 -8.73 10.13
N TRP A 52 -21.47 -7.91 11.17
CA TRP A 52 -21.81 -8.39 12.52
C TRP A 52 -23.28 -8.77 12.64
N ASP A 53 -24.16 -7.91 12.15
CA ASP A 53 -25.61 -8.05 12.33
C ASP A 53 -26.25 -9.03 11.34
N TYR A 54 -25.77 -9.08 10.10
CA TYR A 54 -26.42 -9.84 9.03
C TYR A 54 -25.67 -11.07 8.54
N ASN A 55 -24.47 -11.33 9.04
CA ASN A 55 -23.69 -12.50 8.63
C ASN A 55 -24.43 -13.82 8.90
N ALA A 56 -25.16 -13.90 10.02
CA ALA A 56 -25.98 -15.08 10.36
C ALA A 56 -27.18 -15.27 9.42
N TYR A 57 -27.69 -14.18 8.82
CA TYR A 57 -28.84 -14.21 7.92
C TYR A 57 -28.49 -14.60 6.49
N ALA A 58 -27.34 -14.13 5.98
CA ALA A 58 -26.92 -14.34 4.59
C ALA A 58 -25.41 -14.69 4.51
N PRO A 59 -24.97 -15.81 5.08
CA PRO A 59 -23.54 -16.14 5.19
C PRO A 59 -22.85 -16.23 3.83
N ASP A 60 -23.51 -16.69 2.78
CA ASP A 60 -22.96 -16.83 1.44
C ASP A 60 -22.59 -15.48 0.80
N ILE A 61 -23.41 -14.46 1.03
CA ILE A 61 -23.17 -13.10 0.52
C ILE A 61 -21.94 -12.51 1.21
N PHE A 62 -21.87 -12.62 2.52
CA PHE A 62 -20.74 -12.11 3.30
C PHE A 62 -19.45 -12.89 3.03
N THR A 63 -19.51 -14.19 2.82
CA THR A 63 -18.36 -15.00 2.41
C THR A 63 -17.79 -14.51 1.08
N ARG A 64 -18.62 -14.24 0.08
CA ARG A 64 -18.18 -13.67 -1.20
C ARG A 64 -17.61 -12.26 -1.02
N ALA A 65 -18.20 -11.44 -0.18
CA ALA A 65 -17.71 -10.11 0.14
C ALA A 65 -16.31 -10.16 0.79
N ILE A 66 -16.06 -11.11 1.69
CA ILE A 66 -14.74 -11.34 2.30
C ILE A 66 -13.71 -11.72 1.22
N TYR A 67 -14.06 -12.56 0.24
CA TYR A 67 -13.16 -12.86 -0.87
C TYR A 67 -12.79 -11.61 -1.68
N ILE A 68 -13.73 -10.69 -1.90
CA ILE A 68 -13.45 -9.42 -2.56
C ILE A 68 -12.40 -8.63 -1.77
N VAL A 69 -12.59 -8.47 -0.46
CA VAL A 69 -11.61 -7.80 0.43
C VAL A 69 -10.25 -8.49 0.37
N ALA A 70 -10.23 -9.84 0.42
CA ALA A 70 -8.99 -10.62 0.37
C ALA A 70 -8.21 -10.43 -0.94
N VAL A 71 -8.90 -10.39 -2.08
CA VAL A 71 -8.28 -10.13 -3.39
C VAL A 71 -7.66 -8.73 -3.42
N PHE A 72 -8.37 -7.70 -2.98
CA PHE A 72 -7.83 -6.34 -2.91
C PHE A 72 -6.66 -6.22 -1.93
N ALA A 73 -6.71 -6.91 -0.80
CA ALA A 73 -5.60 -6.96 0.15
C ALA A 73 -4.36 -7.64 -0.45
N ALA A 74 -4.54 -8.76 -1.16
CA ALA A 74 -3.45 -9.44 -1.86
C ALA A 74 -2.83 -8.57 -2.96
N LEU A 75 -3.64 -7.88 -3.76
CA LEU A 75 -3.16 -6.93 -4.76
C LEU A 75 -2.38 -5.78 -4.13
N GLY A 76 -2.88 -5.21 -3.03
CA GLY A 76 -2.19 -4.18 -2.26
C GLY A 76 -0.84 -4.64 -1.71
N PHE A 77 -0.78 -5.89 -1.24
CA PHE A 77 0.46 -6.48 -0.75
C PHE A 77 1.48 -6.68 -1.89
N VAL A 78 1.06 -7.22 -3.03
CA VAL A 78 1.92 -7.39 -4.21
C VAL A 78 2.45 -6.04 -4.70
N ALA A 79 1.60 -5.02 -4.75
CA ALA A 79 2.01 -3.66 -5.12
C ALA A 79 3.05 -3.09 -4.13
N MET A 80 2.87 -3.32 -2.84
CA MET A 80 3.81 -2.89 -1.80
C MET A 80 5.18 -3.56 -1.98
N VAL A 81 5.21 -4.88 -2.20
CA VAL A 81 6.44 -5.64 -2.43
C VAL A 81 7.13 -5.16 -3.71
N ALA A 82 6.40 -4.95 -4.80
CA ALA A 82 6.94 -4.44 -6.04
C ALA A 82 7.60 -3.06 -5.84
N VAL A 83 6.92 -2.13 -5.18
CA VAL A 83 7.47 -0.81 -4.88
C VAL A 83 8.72 -0.91 -4.00
N ALA A 84 8.73 -1.81 -3.00
CA ALA A 84 9.90 -2.03 -2.16
C ALA A 84 11.10 -2.52 -2.97
N ILE A 85 10.92 -3.50 -3.87
CA ILE A 85 11.97 -4.02 -4.75
C ILE A 85 12.50 -2.92 -5.69
N PHE A 86 11.62 -2.12 -6.28
CA PHE A 86 12.04 -1.02 -7.16
C PHE A 86 12.84 0.05 -6.40
N ARG A 87 12.45 0.37 -5.17
CA ARG A 87 13.16 1.33 -4.32
C ARG A 87 14.53 0.84 -3.92
N THR A 88 14.68 -0.43 -3.53
CA THR A 88 15.99 -1.00 -3.17
C THR A 88 16.93 -1.00 -4.37
N ARG A 89 16.47 -1.41 -5.55
CA ARG A 89 17.27 -1.37 -6.78
C ARG A 89 17.71 0.05 -7.16
N ALA A 90 16.81 1.03 -7.04
CA ALA A 90 17.14 2.42 -7.32
C ALA A 90 18.17 2.98 -6.33
N GLN A 91 18.15 2.57 -5.06
CA GLN A 91 19.13 2.97 -4.06
C GLN A 91 20.51 2.33 -4.32
N GLU A 92 20.56 1.07 -4.73
CA GLU A 92 21.82 0.39 -5.05
C GLU A 92 22.56 1.08 -6.20
N THR A 93 21.86 1.50 -7.25
CA THR A 93 22.48 2.23 -8.37
C THR A 93 23.04 3.59 -7.94
N VAL A 94 22.37 4.29 -7.06
CA VAL A 94 22.86 5.59 -6.53
C VAL A 94 24.08 5.40 -5.62
N LEU A 95 24.06 4.37 -4.76
CA LEU A 95 25.17 4.07 -3.84
C LEU A 95 26.42 3.58 -4.58
N THR A 96 26.26 2.80 -5.67
CA THR A 96 27.38 2.28 -6.45
C THR A 96 28.13 3.41 -7.16
N HIS A 97 27.45 4.44 -7.61
CA HIS A 97 28.11 5.61 -8.24
C HIS A 97 28.62 6.63 -7.20
N GLY A 98 28.01 6.72 -6.02
CA GLY A 98 28.41 7.66 -4.98
C GLY A 98 29.58 7.17 -4.12
N SER A 99 29.58 5.90 -3.72
CA SER A 99 30.60 5.33 -2.80
C SER A 99 31.97 5.23 -3.45
N ALA A 100 32.07 4.91 -4.74
CA ALA A 100 33.33 4.89 -5.49
C ALA A 100 34.02 6.26 -5.49
N ARG A 101 33.27 7.32 -5.70
CA ARG A 101 33.78 8.70 -5.74
C ARG A 101 34.34 9.17 -4.39
N TRP A 102 33.70 8.82 -3.28
CA TRP A 102 34.18 9.14 -1.94
C TRP A 102 35.39 8.31 -1.52
N ALA A 103 35.48 7.05 -1.96
CA ALA A 103 36.62 6.19 -1.72
C ALA A 103 37.88 6.70 -2.45
N GLU A 104 37.72 7.14 -3.69
CA GLU A 104 38.81 7.76 -4.48
C GLU A 104 39.31 9.06 -3.86
N ALA A 105 38.42 9.94 -3.44
CA ALA A 105 38.79 11.19 -2.80
C ALA A 105 39.55 10.97 -1.48
N ARG A 106 39.21 9.91 -0.75
CA ARG A 106 39.91 9.53 0.49
C ARG A 106 41.31 8.96 0.18
N LYS A 107 41.39 8.09 -0.84
CA LYS A 107 42.65 7.46 -1.27
C LYS A 107 43.66 8.49 -1.77
N SER A 108 43.22 9.47 -2.56
CA SER A 108 44.09 10.55 -3.06
C SER A 108 44.65 11.42 -1.94
N ARG A 109 43.87 11.70 -0.88
CA ARG A 109 44.37 12.44 0.29
C ARG A 109 45.38 11.65 1.09
N SER A 110 45.21 10.34 1.27
CA SER A 110 46.19 9.51 1.98
C SER A 110 47.50 9.39 1.21
N LEU A 111 47.42 9.24 -0.12
CA LEU A 111 48.61 9.20 -0.98
C LEU A 111 49.36 10.55 -1.00
N ALA A 112 48.65 11.67 -1.00
CA ALA A 112 49.23 13.00 -0.94
C ALA A 112 49.96 13.22 0.41
N CYS A 113 49.50 12.62 1.51
CA CYS A 113 50.14 12.68 2.79
C CYS A 113 51.50 11.92 2.81
N TRP A 114 51.59 10.82 2.10
CA TRP A 114 52.85 10.03 1.98
C TRP A 114 53.85 10.65 0.97
N ALA A 115 53.39 11.43 0.02
CA ALA A 115 54.25 12.07 -0.99
C ALA A 115 54.89 13.37 -0.53
N ARG A 116 54.74 13.78 0.72
CA ARG A 116 55.45 14.96 1.29
C ARG A 116 56.92 14.65 1.48
N PRO A 117 57.83 15.33 0.82
CA PRO A 117 59.23 15.15 1.02
C PRO A 117 59.63 15.59 2.42
N ALA A 118 60.63 14.89 3.00
CA ALA A 118 61.07 15.07 4.39
C ALA A 118 61.55 16.49 4.77
N TRP A 119 61.92 17.33 3.78
CA TRP A 119 62.33 18.70 3.99
C TRP A 119 61.15 19.70 4.17
N TYR A 120 59.90 19.23 4.05
CA TYR A 120 58.71 20.08 4.24
C TYR A 120 58.20 20.09 5.69
N SER A 121 58.88 19.42 6.60
CA SER A 121 58.59 19.37 8.04
C SER A 121 59.36 20.44 8.81
N ALA A 122 59.21 21.65 8.43
CA ALA A 122 59.74 22.78 9.24
C ALA A 122 58.58 23.54 9.86
#